data_8a71d77cd4e67308619076710dfa2a81
#
_entry.id   8a71d77cd4e67308619076710dfa2a81
#
_cell.length_a   1.000
_cell.length_b   1.000
_cell.length_c   1.000
_cell.angle_alpha   90.00
_cell.angle_beta   90.00
_cell.angle_gamma   90.00
#
_symmetry.space_group_name_H-M   'P 1'
#
loop_
_entity.id
_entity.type
_entity.pdbx_description
1 polymer ?
#
loop_
_entity_poly.entity_id
_entity_poly.type
_entity_poly.pdbx_seq_one_letter_code
_entity_poly.pdbx_strand_id
1 'polypeptide(L)'
;ALPVVKDFTAQVKERAVGTDVLKSLNPGQVFLKIVHEELQSVMGEANEKLNLATQPPAIVMMAGLQGAGKTTTVGKLAKYLAEREKKKVMVVSADVYRPAAIKQLETLANEVGAGFHPSTADEKPIDIAKGAIDAARRGAYDVLLVDTAGRLTVDEQMMGEIKDLHAAITPIETLFVVDAMTGQDAANTAKAFNDALPLTGVVLTKSDGDARGG
;
A
#
# COMPACT_ATOMS: atom_id res chain seq x y z
N ALA A 1 -15.86 12.40 1.32
CA ALA A 1 -16.20 12.90 -0.02
C ALA A 1 -17.70 12.81 -0.26
N LEU A 2 -18.26 13.72 -1.05
CA LEU A 2 -19.72 13.80 -1.28
C LEU A 2 -20.32 12.50 -1.88
N PRO A 3 -19.67 11.78 -2.81
CA PRO A 3 -20.14 10.48 -3.29
C PRO A 3 -20.27 9.45 -2.16
N VAL A 4 -19.25 9.30 -1.33
CA VAL A 4 -19.26 8.36 -0.19
C VAL A 4 -20.40 8.66 0.78
N VAL A 5 -20.64 9.95 1.07
CA VAL A 5 -21.77 10.36 1.94
C VAL A 5 -23.11 10.01 1.30
N LYS A 6 -23.25 10.20 -0.03
CA LYS A 6 -24.50 9.84 -0.75
C LYS A 6 -24.75 8.33 -0.72
N ASP A 7 -23.72 7.53 -0.98
CA ASP A 7 -23.84 6.05 -0.97
C ASP A 7 -24.16 5.56 0.45
N PHE A 8 -23.46 6.05 1.45
CA PHE A 8 -23.73 5.74 2.85
C PHE A 8 -25.16 6.09 3.26
N THR A 9 -25.61 7.32 2.95
CA THR A 9 -26.98 7.74 3.32
C THR A 9 -28.05 6.95 2.57
N ALA A 10 -27.78 6.53 1.33
CA ALA A 10 -28.69 5.68 0.56
C ALA A 10 -28.82 4.29 1.20
N GLN A 11 -27.70 3.66 1.58
CA GLN A 11 -27.69 2.36 2.25
C GLN A 11 -28.38 2.40 3.61
N VAL A 12 -28.07 3.41 4.44
CA VAL A 12 -28.77 3.61 5.74
C VAL A 12 -30.28 3.79 5.53
N LYS A 13 -30.68 4.59 4.53
CA LYS A 13 -32.09 4.82 4.22
C LYS A 13 -32.79 3.54 3.78
N GLU A 14 -32.20 2.76 2.90
CA GLU A 14 -32.77 1.49 2.43
C GLU A 14 -33.00 0.52 3.59
N ARG A 15 -32.02 0.36 4.46
CA ARG A 15 -32.13 -0.51 5.64
C ARG A 15 -33.11 0.04 6.69
N ALA A 16 -33.15 1.36 6.90
CA ALA A 16 -34.00 2.00 7.88
C ALA A 16 -35.50 2.01 7.49
N VAL A 17 -35.80 1.99 6.19
CA VAL A 17 -37.19 1.91 5.67
C VAL A 17 -37.71 0.48 5.71
N GLY A 18 -36.86 -0.51 5.96
CA GLY A 18 -37.25 -1.91 6.09
C GLY A 18 -38.24 -2.13 7.24
N THR A 19 -39.02 -3.17 7.10
CA THR A 19 -40.14 -3.54 8.01
C THR A 19 -39.71 -3.75 9.46
N ASP A 20 -38.45 -4.06 9.72
CA ASP A 20 -37.95 -4.40 11.06
C ASP A 20 -37.78 -3.17 11.97
N VAL A 21 -37.47 -2.01 11.42
CA VAL A 21 -37.33 -0.76 12.20
C VAL A 21 -38.68 -0.27 12.63
N LEU A 22 -39.68 -0.28 11.75
CA LEU A 22 -41.05 0.21 12.03
C LEU A 22 -41.82 -0.69 13.02
N LYS A 23 -41.47 -1.97 13.11
CA LYS A 23 -42.06 -2.97 14.01
C LYS A 23 -41.35 -3.09 15.36
N SER A 24 -40.21 -2.44 15.52
CA SER A 24 -39.41 -2.50 16.72
C SER A 24 -40.05 -1.72 17.88
N LEU A 25 -39.89 -2.26 19.09
CA LEU A 25 -40.29 -1.57 20.33
C LEU A 25 -39.44 -0.31 20.59
N ASN A 26 -38.28 -0.18 19.93
CA ASN A 26 -37.39 0.97 20.08
C ASN A 26 -36.76 1.36 18.72
N PRO A 27 -37.51 2.01 17.82
CA PRO A 27 -37.05 2.35 16.46
C PRO A 27 -35.77 3.20 16.43
N GLY A 28 -35.59 4.10 17.42
CA GLY A 28 -34.40 4.94 17.50
C GLY A 28 -33.12 4.15 17.76
N GLN A 29 -33.15 3.14 18.61
CA GLN A 29 -32.00 2.27 18.87
C GLN A 29 -31.66 1.39 17.67
N VAL A 30 -32.69 0.88 16.99
CA VAL A 30 -32.51 0.09 15.76
C VAL A 30 -31.89 0.94 14.66
N PHE A 31 -32.32 2.19 14.50
CA PHE A 31 -31.73 3.12 13.55
C PHE A 31 -30.24 3.41 13.86
N LEU A 32 -29.90 3.68 15.12
CA LEU A 32 -28.53 3.89 15.55
C LEU A 32 -27.65 2.66 15.28
N LYS A 33 -28.20 1.45 15.50
CA LYS A 33 -27.50 0.22 15.18
C LYS A 33 -27.21 0.10 13.67
N ILE A 34 -28.20 0.39 12.82
CA ILE A 34 -28.01 0.39 11.36
C ILE A 34 -26.92 1.38 10.95
N VAL A 35 -26.96 2.60 11.47
CA VAL A 35 -25.92 3.62 11.18
C VAL A 35 -24.54 3.13 11.59
N HIS A 36 -24.43 2.53 12.78
CA HIS A 36 -23.16 2.00 13.27
C HIS A 36 -22.62 0.85 12.41
N GLU A 37 -23.47 -0.09 12.02
CA GLU A 37 -23.10 -1.20 11.16
C GLU A 37 -22.67 -0.74 9.76
N GLU A 38 -23.38 0.25 9.18
CA GLU A 38 -22.99 0.83 7.90
C GLU A 38 -21.67 1.61 7.99
N LEU A 39 -21.43 2.33 9.07
CA LEU A 39 -20.12 2.97 9.29
C LEU A 39 -19.00 1.94 9.41
N GLN A 40 -19.21 0.84 10.11
CA GLN A 40 -18.24 -0.24 10.19
C GLN A 40 -17.97 -0.85 8.82
N SER A 41 -19.00 -1.08 8.02
CA SER A 41 -18.87 -1.61 6.66
C SER A 41 -18.04 -0.70 5.76
N VAL A 42 -18.27 0.61 5.80
CA VAL A 42 -17.51 1.61 5.03
C VAL A 42 -16.03 1.68 5.48
N MET A 43 -15.78 1.47 6.77
CA MET A 43 -14.42 1.48 7.34
C MET A 43 -13.68 0.16 7.18
N GLY A 44 -14.37 -0.91 6.80
CA GLY A 44 -13.84 -2.27 6.73
C GLY A 44 -13.95 -3.02 8.06
N GLU A 45 -14.13 -4.33 7.96
CA GLU A 45 -14.42 -5.19 9.12
C GLU A 45 -13.20 -5.48 10.00
N ALA A 46 -12.00 -5.52 9.41
CA ALA A 46 -10.77 -5.83 10.13
C ALA A 46 -9.54 -5.17 9.47
N ASN A 47 -8.56 -4.86 10.30
CA ASN A 47 -7.22 -4.50 9.82
C ASN A 47 -6.43 -5.81 9.62
N GLU A 48 -6.24 -6.20 8.37
CA GLU A 48 -5.44 -7.38 8.05
C GLU A 48 -3.96 -7.07 8.11
N LYS A 49 -3.19 -8.01 8.66
CA LYS A 49 -1.74 -7.94 8.67
C LYS A 49 -1.21 -8.28 7.28
N LEU A 50 0.02 -7.84 6.98
CA LEU A 50 0.73 -8.27 5.79
C LEU A 50 0.78 -9.80 5.72
N ASN A 51 0.42 -10.33 4.57
CA ASN A 51 0.56 -11.75 4.29
C ASN A 51 2.01 -12.05 3.87
N LEU A 52 2.79 -12.60 4.78
CA LEU A 52 4.15 -13.04 4.52
C LEU A 52 4.27 -14.57 4.46
N ALA A 53 3.13 -15.28 4.38
CA ALA A 53 3.05 -16.74 4.39
C ALA A 53 3.42 -17.33 3.02
N THR A 54 4.71 -17.28 2.68
CA THR A 54 5.27 -17.85 1.46
C THR A 54 6.67 -18.38 1.70
N GLN A 55 7.21 -19.10 0.72
CA GLN A 55 8.62 -19.49 0.78
C GLN A 55 9.51 -18.25 0.70
N PRO A 56 10.44 -18.05 1.67
CA PRO A 56 11.29 -16.86 1.71
C PRO A 56 12.16 -16.67 0.46
N PRO A 57 12.41 -15.41 0.08
CA PRO A 57 11.88 -14.19 0.68
C PRO A 57 10.43 -13.91 0.25
N ALA A 58 9.60 -13.43 1.19
CA ALA A 58 8.32 -12.81 0.86
C ALA A 58 8.58 -11.47 0.16
N ILE A 59 8.13 -11.33 -1.07
CA ILE A 59 8.36 -10.12 -1.88
C ILE A 59 7.18 -9.18 -1.68
N VAL A 60 7.45 -7.96 -1.19
CA VAL A 60 6.48 -6.89 -1.00
C VAL A 60 6.85 -5.72 -1.91
N MET A 61 5.97 -5.37 -2.83
CA MET A 61 6.19 -4.30 -3.80
C MET A 61 5.43 -3.04 -3.39
N MET A 62 6.10 -1.88 -3.42
CA MET A 62 5.47 -0.58 -3.20
C MET A 62 5.11 0.07 -4.52
N ALA A 63 3.83 0.44 -4.69
CA ALA A 63 3.32 1.14 -5.85
C ALA A 63 2.74 2.51 -5.43
N GLY A 64 2.75 3.50 -6.33
CA GLY A 64 2.17 4.82 -6.04
C GLY A 64 2.89 5.96 -6.74
N LEU A 65 2.31 7.15 -6.68
CA LEU A 65 2.83 8.35 -7.34
C LEU A 65 4.11 8.88 -6.69
N GLN A 66 4.77 9.80 -7.39
CA GLN A 66 5.93 10.53 -6.86
C GLN A 66 5.51 11.37 -5.65
N GLY A 67 6.34 11.38 -4.61
CA GLY A 67 6.06 12.13 -3.39
C GLY A 67 5.05 11.48 -2.44
N ALA A 68 4.45 10.35 -2.79
CA ALA A 68 3.53 9.61 -1.94
C ALA A 68 4.18 9.03 -0.67
N GLY A 69 5.52 8.96 -0.62
CA GLY A 69 6.23 8.45 0.56
C GLY A 69 6.63 6.98 0.48
N LYS A 70 6.75 6.39 -0.73
CA LYS A 70 7.13 4.98 -0.92
C LYS A 70 8.46 4.62 -0.25
N THR A 71 9.54 5.33 -0.59
CA THR A 71 10.88 5.07 -0.04
C THR A 71 10.91 5.17 1.49
N THR A 72 10.25 6.18 2.05
CA THR A 72 10.13 6.33 3.51
C THR A 72 9.31 5.20 4.12
N THR A 73 8.25 4.76 3.45
CA THR A 73 7.42 3.63 3.89
C THR A 73 8.22 2.34 3.90
N VAL A 74 9.05 2.09 2.87
CA VAL A 74 9.97 0.94 2.84
C VAL A 74 10.89 0.93 4.07
N GLY A 75 11.52 2.05 4.40
CA GLY A 75 12.37 2.15 5.59
C GLY A 75 11.62 1.90 6.90
N LYS A 76 10.44 2.50 7.07
CA LYS A 76 9.59 2.30 8.25
C LYS A 76 9.08 0.86 8.36
N LEU A 77 8.67 0.27 7.25
CA LEU A 77 8.18 -1.11 7.20
C LEU A 77 9.33 -2.10 7.48
N ALA A 78 10.52 -1.85 6.93
CA ALA A 78 11.70 -2.66 7.23
C ALA A 78 12.01 -2.66 8.75
N LYS A 79 11.97 -1.49 9.38
CA LYS A 79 12.13 -1.35 10.83
C LYS A 79 11.06 -2.13 11.60
N TYR A 80 9.79 -1.95 11.25
CA TYR A 80 8.67 -2.64 11.90
C TYR A 80 8.82 -4.16 11.80
N LEU A 81 9.11 -4.69 10.61
CA LEU A 81 9.28 -6.12 10.39
C LEU A 81 10.48 -6.69 11.15
N ALA A 82 11.59 -5.95 11.21
CA ALA A 82 12.78 -6.38 11.95
C ALA A 82 12.55 -6.34 13.48
N GLU A 83 12.01 -5.24 14.00
CA GLU A 83 11.87 -5.04 15.44
C GLU A 83 10.67 -5.78 16.05
N ARG A 84 9.52 -5.78 15.37
CA ARG A 84 8.25 -6.34 15.88
C ARG A 84 8.01 -7.76 15.44
N GLU A 85 8.23 -8.06 14.17
CA GLU A 85 7.95 -9.37 13.59
C GLU A 85 9.21 -10.28 13.57
N LYS A 86 10.38 -9.75 14.00
CA LYS A 86 11.67 -10.47 14.06
C LYS A 86 12.08 -11.06 12.71
N LYS A 87 11.76 -10.38 11.62
CA LYS A 87 12.10 -10.79 10.26
C LYS A 87 13.45 -10.21 9.84
N LYS A 88 14.22 -10.98 9.09
CA LYS A 88 15.40 -10.50 8.39
C LYS A 88 14.99 -9.88 7.08
N VAL A 89 15.14 -8.57 6.96
CA VAL A 89 14.59 -7.77 5.84
C VAL A 89 15.71 -7.28 4.93
N MET A 90 15.51 -7.41 3.63
CA MET A 90 16.31 -6.74 2.61
C MET A 90 15.43 -5.71 1.88
N VAL A 91 16.03 -4.60 1.48
CA VAL A 91 15.37 -3.58 0.67
C VAL A 91 16.14 -3.35 -0.62
N VAL A 92 15.42 -2.96 -1.68
CA VAL A 92 16.00 -2.59 -2.98
C VAL A 92 15.22 -1.44 -3.59
N SER A 93 15.91 -0.53 -4.27
CA SER A 93 15.27 0.51 -5.08
C SER A 93 15.32 0.11 -6.55
N ALA A 94 14.16 -0.03 -7.17
CA ALA A 94 13.97 -0.15 -8.60
C ALA A 94 13.63 1.22 -9.25
N ASP A 95 13.74 2.33 -8.50
CA ASP A 95 13.57 3.69 -9.01
C ASP A 95 14.86 4.22 -9.66
N VAL A 96 15.10 3.79 -10.88
CA VAL A 96 16.29 4.19 -11.66
C VAL A 96 16.25 5.64 -12.14
N TYR A 97 15.08 6.29 -12.07
CA TYR A 97 14.91 7.68 -12.53
C TYR A 97 15.37 8.71 -11.50
N ARG A 98 15.55 8.29 -10.24
CA ARG A 98 15.94 9.17 -9.13
C ARG A 98 17.11 8.58 -8.33
N PRO A 99 18.36 8.82 -8.75
CA PRO A 99 19.53 8.31 -8.03
C PRO A 99 19.57 8.72 -6.54
N ALA A 100 19.03 9.90 -6.22
CA ALA A 100 18.91 10.36 -4.83
C ALA A 100 17.98 9.46 -3.99
N ALA A 101 16.95 8.85 -4.58
CA ALA A 101 16.05 7.94 -3.88
C ALA A 101 16.76 6.61 -3.55
N ILE A 102 17.62 6.12 -4.44
CA ILE A 102 18.46 4.93 -4.19
C ILE A 102 19.34 5.17 -2.96
N LYS A 103 20.04 6.31 -2.93
CA LYS A 103 20.92 6.67 -1.80
C LYS A 103 20.14 6.92 -0.51
N GLN A 104 18.96 7.50 -0.60
CA GLN A 104 18.07 7.66 0.55
C GLN A 104 17.67 6.31 1.13
N LEU A 105 17.30 5.35 0.29
CA LEU A 105 16.90 4.02 0.74
C LEU A 105 18.09 3.26 1.37
N GLU A 106 19.29 3.38 0.81
CA GLU A 106 20.52 2.84 1.39
C GLU A 106 20.76 3.38 2.81
N THR A 107 20.64 4.70 2.98
CA THR A 107 20.79 5.35 4.29
C THR A 107 19.76 4.82 5.28
N LEU A 108 18.49 4.77 4.90
CA LEU A 108 17.40 4.23 5.73
C LEU A 108 17.63 2.77 6.10
N ALA A 109 18.09 1.95 5.15
CA ALA A 109 18.38 0.53 5.41
C ALA A 109 19.48 0.37 6.47
N ASN A 110 20.56 1.16 6.35
CA ASN A 110 21.65 1.15 7.33
C ASN A 110 21.19 1.59 8.72
N GLU A 111 20.35 2.63 8.80
CA GLU A 111 19.80 3.14 10.07
C GLU A 111 18.95 2.09 10.81
N VAL A 112 18.21 1.27 10.08
CA VAL A 112 17.31 0.26 10.66
C VAL A 112 17.93 -1.14 10.73
N GLY A 113 19.17 -1.31 10.27
CA GLY A 113 19.85 -2.60 10.25
C GLY A 113 19.28 -3.59 9.22
N ALA A 114 18.61 -3.11 8.19
CA ALA A 114 18.14 -3.92 7.07
C ALA A 114 19.26 -4.14 6.03
N GLY A 115 19.20 -5.26 5.29
CA GLY A 115 20.05 -5.44 4.13
C GLY A 115 19.65 -4.50 3.00
N PHE A 116 20.63 -4.00 2.27
CA PHE A 116 20.40 -3.19 1.07
C PHE A 116 21.00 -3.90 -0.14
N HIS A 117 20.19 -4.04 -1.21
CA HIS A 117 20.71 -4.50 -2.49
C HIS A 117 21.10 -3.29 -3.34
N PRO A 118 22.36 -3.15 -3.75
CA PRO A 118 22.82 -2.03 -4.58
C PRO A 118 22.10 -2.02 -5.91
N SER A 119 21.79 -0.84 -6.41
CA SER A 119 21.23 -0.59 -7.73
C SER A 119 21.78 0.71 -8.30
N THR A 120 21.80 0.82 -9.62
CA THR A 120 22.25 2.01 -10.33
C THR A 120 21.22 2.49 -11.34
N ALA A 121 21.31 3.76 -11.75
CA ALA A 121 20.39 4.35 -12.71
C ALA A 121 20.50 3.77 -14.12
N ASP A 122 21.60 3.09 -14.43
CA ASP A 122 21.86 2.51 -15.76
C ASP A 122 21.30 1.08 -15.92
N GLU A 123 20.84 0.50 -14.82
CA GLU A 123 20.24 -0.85 -14.80
C GLU A 123 18.75 -0.82 -15.13
N LYS A 124 18.22 -1.94 -15.56
CA LYS A 124 16.78 -2.09 -15.76
C LYS A 124 16.09 -2.45 -14.43
N PRO A 125 14.94 -1.84 -14.08
CA PRO A 125 14.20 -2.14 -12.86
C PRO A 125 13.94 -3.63 -12.61
N ILE A 126 13.64 -4.37 -13.67
CA ILE A 126 13.40 -5.82 -13.61
C ILE A 126 14.67 -6.59 -13.24
N ASP A 127 15.81 -6.21 -13.80
CA ASP A 127 17.10 -6.89 -13.55
C ASP A 127 17.57 -6.63 -12.12
N ILE A 128 17.41 -5.37 -11.65
CA ILE A 128 17.67 -4.98 -10.26
C ILE A 128 16.82 -5.85 -9.30
N ALA A 129 15.51 -5.94 -9.54
CA ALA A 129 14.60 -6.67 -8.66
C ALA A 129 14.89 -8.17 -8.65
N LYS A 130 15.19 -8.78 -9.80
CA LYS A 130 15.60 -10.19 -9.89
C LYS A 130 16.92 -10.44 -9.18
N GLY A 131 17.90 -9.56 -9.35
CA GLY A 131 19.18 -9.63 -8.64
C GLY A 131 18.99 -9.54 -7.11
N ALA A 132 18.11 -8.66 -6.66
CA ALA A 132 17.75 -8.54 -5.24
C ALA A 132 17.06 -9.79 -4.69
N ILE A 133 16.17 -10.43 -5.45
CA ILE A 133 15.54 -11.71 -5.07
C ILE A 133 16.59 -12.79 -4.88
N ASP A 134 17.52 -12.92 -5.81
CA ASP A 134 18.61 -13.90 -5.73
C ASP A 134 19.56 -13.62 -4.56
N ALA A 135 19.88 -12.35 -4.33
CA ALA A 135 20.67 -11.93 -3.18
C ALA A 135 19.95 -12.21 -1.85
N ALA A 136 18.66 -11.94 -1.78
CA ALA A 136 17.83 -12.20 -0.60
C ALA A 136 17.75 -13.71 -0.29
N ARG A 137 17.59 -14.54 -1.31
CA ARG A 137 17.62 -16.01 -1.16
C ARG A 137 18.96 -16.50 -0.63
N ARG A 138 20.09 -16.08 -1.26
CA ARG A 138 21.43 -16.46 -0.80
C ARG A 138 21.73 -15.97 0.61
N GLY A 139 21.23 -14.78 0.98
CA GLY A 139 21.42 -14.19 2.29
C GLY A 139 20.45 -14.70 3.35
N ALA A 140 19.55 -15.64 3.02
CA ALA A 140 18.48 -16.13 3.89
C ALA A 140 17.67 -14.99 4.53
N TYR A 141 17.21 -14.05 3.71
CA TYR A 141 16.28 -13.02 4.12
C TYR A 141 14.85 -13.54 4.09
N ASP A 142 14.06 -13.14 5.10
CA ASP A 142 12.65 -13.51 5.20
C ASP A 142 11.77 -12.68 4.28
N VAL A 143 12.12 -11.40 4.11
CA VAL A 143 11.33 -10.42 3.36
C VAL A 143 12.24 -9.57 2.47
N LEU A 144 11.76 -9.32 1.24
CA LEU A 144 12.34 -8.35 0.32
C LEU A 144 11.32 -7.25 0.05
N LEU A 145 11.66 -6.01 0.40
CA LEU A 145 10.84 -4.83 0.09
C LEU A 145 11.39 -4.16 -1.17
N VAL A 146 10.53 -3.97 -2.17
CA VAL A 146 10.88 -3.38 -3.47
C VAL A 146 10.26 -1.98 -3.57
N ASP A 147 11.11 -0.95 -3.53
CA ASP A 147 10.71 0.44 -3.81
C ASP A 147 10.67 0.66 -5.32
N THR A 148 9.57 1.19 -5.83
CA THR A 148 9.42 1.41 -7.27
C THR A 148 9.42 2.89 -7.63
N ALA A 149 9.73 3.19 -8.88
CA ALA A 149 9.59 4.51 -9.43
C ALA A 149 8.15 5.05 -9.25
N GLY A 150 8.03 6.35 -9.12
CA GLY A 150 6.76 7.05 -9.17
C GLY A 150 6.87 8.24 -10.11
N ARG A 151 5.84 8.50 -10.88
CA ARG A 151 5.69 9.72 -11.68
C ARG A 151 4.69 10.66 -11.04
N LEU A 152 4.63 11.90 -11.50
CA LEU A 152 3.72 12.91 -10.97
C LEU A 152 2.25 12.59 -11.27
N THR A 153 2.00 11.92 -12.38
CA THR A 153 0.66 11.52 -12.84
C THR A 153 0.67 10.07 -13.29
N VAL A 154 -0.50 9.46 -13.32
CA VAL A 154 -0.70 8.14 -13.92
C VAL A 154 -0.62 8.28 -15.43
N ASP A 155 0.33 7.63 -16.07
CA ASP A 155 0.45 7.54 -17.53
C ASP A 155 0.65 6.08 -17.98
N GLU A 156 0.38 5.81 -19.25
CA GLU A 156 0.44 4.46 -19.82
C GLU A 156 1.84 3.84 -19.70
N GLN A 157 2.89 4.63 -19.88
CA GLN A 157 4.26 4.15 -19.79
C GLN A 157 4.59 3.70 -18.38
N MET A 158 4.27 4.51 -17.37
CA MET A 158 4.47 4.14 -15.97
C MET A 158 3.71 2.87 -15.61
N MET A 159 2.44 2.80 -16.05
CA MET A 159 1.60 1.63 -15.76
C MET A 159 2.12 0.38 -16.46
N GLY A 160 2.68 0.50 -17.67
CA GLY A 160 3.36 -0.58 -18.36
C GLY A 160 4.59 -1.07 -17.60
N GLU A 161 5.51 -0.17 -17.25
CA GLU A 161 6.73 -0.49 -16.50
C GLU A 161 6.44 -1.20 -15.18
N ILE A 162 5.45 -0.72 -14.42
CA ILE A 162 5.12 -1.29 -13.12
C ILE A 162 4.43 -2.66 -13.25
N LYS A 163 3.62 -2.87 -14.30
CA LYS A 163 3.03 -4.17 -14.65
C LYS A 163 4.09 -5.19 -15.00
N ASP A 164 5.05 -4.80 -15.84
CA ASP A 164 6.14 -5.68 -16.28
C ASP A 164 7.03 -6.07 -15.08
N LEU A 165 7.32 -5.12 -14.19
CA LEU A 165 8.05 -5.38 -12.96
C LEU A 165 7.27 -6.35 -12.06
N HIS A 166 5.99 -6.08 -11.82
CA HIS A 166 5.12 -6.94 -11.01
C HIS A 166 5.06 -8.37 -11.56
N ALA A 167 4.85 -8.52 -12.87
CA ALA A 167 4.82 -9.82 -13.52
C ALA A 167 6.16 -10.58 -13.42
N ALA A 168 7.28 -9.84 -13.46
CA ALA A 168 8.62 -10.42 -13.38
C ALA A 168 9.01 -10.91 -11.99
N ILE A 169 8.49 -10.28 -10.90
CA ILE A 169 8.85 -10.63 -9.52
C ILE A 169 7.76 -11.35 -8.75
N THR A 170 6.53 -11.36 -9.25
CA THR A 170 5.35 -12.00 -8.63
C THR A 170 5.27 -11.78 -7.12
N PRO A 171 5.09 -10.52 -6.66
CA PRO A 171 5.09 -10.21 -5.25
C PRO A 171 3.89 -10.86 -4.54
N ILE A 172 4.06 -11.27 -3.29
CA ILE A 172 2.95 -11.77 -2.47
C ILE A 172 2.06 -10.62 -1.99
N GLU A 173 2.65 -9.44 -1.82
CA GLU A 173 1.95 -8.21 -1.44
C GLU A 173 2.31 -7.07 -2.39
N THR A 174 1.31 -6.35 -2.84
CA THR A 174 1.46 -5.12 -3.63
C THR A 174 0.73 -4.00 -2.91
N LEU A 175 1.51 -3.13 -2.25
CA LEU A 175 0.99 -2.06 -1.41
C LEU A 175 0.92 -0.75 -2.20
N PHE A 176 -0.27 -0.19 -2.32
CA PHE A 176 -0.46 1.14 -2.86
C PHE A 176 -0.18 2.20 -1.78
N VAL A 177 0.84 3.02 -2.01
CA VAL A 177 1.23 4.09 -1.10
C VAL A 177 0.68 5.41 -1.60
N VAL A 178 -0.10 6.08 -0.77
CA VAL A 178 -0.77 7.34 -1.13
C VAL A 178 -0.68 8.35 0.01
N ASP A 179 -0.54 9.62 -0.37
CA ASP A 179 -0.52 10.74 0.56
C ASP A 179 -1.96 11.04 1.03
N ALA A 180 -2.20 11.01 2.34
CA ALA A 180 -3.49 11.33 2.93
C ALA A 180 -4.00 12.74 2.59
N MET A 181 -3.11 13.65 2.20
CA MET A 181 -3.47 15.02 1.82
C MET A 181 -4.05 15.15 0.40
N THR A 182 -3.99 14.10 -0.41
CA THR A 182 -4.54 14.13 -1.79
C THR A 182 -6.07 14.04 -1.84
N GLY A 183 -6.72 13.71 -0.73
CA GLY A 183 -8.18 13.68 -0.65
C GLY A 183 -8.81 12.71 -1.65
N GLN A 184 -9.84 13.16 -2.38
CA GLN A 184 -10.58 12.32 -3.33
C GLN A 184 -9.74 11.79 -4.49
N ASP A 185 -8.67 12.49 -4.88
CA ASP A 185 -7.77 12.03 -5.93
C ASP A 185 -7.00 10.77 -5.54
N ALA A 186 -6.86 10.52 -4.24
CA ALA A 186 -6.32 9.27 -3.72
C ALA A 186 -7.14 8.06 -4.18
N ALA A 187 -8.48 8.14 -4.09
CA ALA A 187 -9.37 7.07 -4.49
C ALA A 187 -9.33 6.83 -6.01
N ASN A 188 -9.30 7.90 -6.81
CA ASN A 188 -9.20 7.80 -8.27
C ASN A 188 -7.87 7.16 -8.69
N THR A 189 -6.78 7.57 -8.05
CA THR A 189 -5.45 7.01 -8.31
C THR A 189 -5.38 5.55 -7.86
N ALA A 190 -5.90 5.22 -6.68
CA ALA A 190 -5.96 3.84 -6.19
C ALA A 190 -6.72 2.93 -7.16
N LYS A 191 -7.85 3.41 -7.70
CA LYS A 191 -8.62 2.68 -8.71
C LYS A 191 -7.79 2.41 -9.96
N ALA A 192 -7.13 3.42 -10.51
CA ALA A 192 -6.29 3.26 -11.70
C ALA A 192 -5.15 2.24 -11.48
N PHE A 193 -4.52 2.26 -10.30
CA PHE A 193 -3.52 1.24 -9.94
C PHE A 193 -4.14 -0.13 -9.76
N ASN A 194 -5.30 -0.25 -9.11
CA ASN A 194 -5.98 -1.53 -8.89
C ASN A 194 -6.49 -2.17 -10.19
N ASP A 195 -6.90 -1.36 -11.16
CA ASP A 195 -7.27 -1.84 -12.50
C ASP A 195 -6.05 -2.38 -13.28
N ALA A 196 -4.85 -1.97 -12.89
CA ALA A 196 -3.61 -2.34 -13.55
C ALA A 196 -2.82 -3.45 -12.82
N LEU A 197 -2.91 -3.50 -11.50
CA LEU A 197 -2.17 -4.40 -10.61
C LEU A 197 -3.10 -5.00 -9.56
N PRO A 198 -2.90 -6.26 -9.15
CA PRO A 198 -3.63 -6.83 -8.02
C PRO A 198 -3.10 -6.18 -6.71
N LEU A 199 -3.66 -5.04 -6.32
CA LEU A 199 -3.33 -4.41 -5.05
C LEU A 199 -3.82 -5.27 -3.88
N THR A 200 -2.98 -5.47 -2.88
CA THR A 200 -3.31 -6.26 -1.68
C THR A 200 -3.54 -5.39 -0.45
N GLY A 201 -3.11 -4.12 -0.49
CA GLY A 201 -3.28 -3.19 0.60
C GLY A 201 -2.97 -1.75 0.23
N VAL A 202 -3.36 -0.84 1.12
CA VAL A 202 -3.12 0.60 0.99
C VAL A 202 -2.36 1.11 2.20
N VAL A 203 -1.36 1.96 1.96
CA VAL A 203 -0.62 2.68 2.99
C VAL A 203 -0.91 4.17 2.87
N LEU A 204 -1.60 4.72 3.85
CA LEU A 204 -1.81 6.16 3.96
C LEU A 204 -0.62 6.81 4.64
N THR A 205 0.04 7.74 3.95
CA THR A 205 1.17 8.50 4.48
C THR A 205 0.75 9.91 4.88
N LYS A 206 1.57 10.59 5.67
CA LYS A 206 1.34 11.97 6.12
C LYS A 206 0.00 12.17 6.85
N SER A 207 -0.47 11.12 7.51
CA SER A 207 -1.74 11.13 8.28
C SER A 207 -1.66 11.93 9.58
N ASP A 208 -0.48 12.43 9.93
CA ASP A 208 -0.18 13.38 10.99
C ASP A 208 -0.46 14.84 10.60
N GLY A 209 -0.76 15.11 9.33
CA GLY A 209 -1.18 16.43 8.83
C GLY A 209 -2.66 16.73 9.10
N ASP A 210 -3.12 17.90 8.63
CA ASP A 210 -4.50 18.36 8.82
C ASP A 210 -5.53 17.61 7.95
N ALA A 211 -5.10 16.96 6.89
CA ALA A 211 -5.96 16.19 6.01
C ALA A 211 -6.26 14.81 6.62
N ARG A 212 -7.52 14.36 6.50
CA ARG A 212 -8.03 13.14 7.13
C ARG A 212 -8.20 11.95 6.18
N GLY A 213 -7.40 11.91 5.15
CA GLY A 213 -7.28 10.72 4.29
C GLY A 213 -8.34 10.57 3.20
N GLY A 214 -9.19 11.57 2.99
CA GLY A 214 -10.16 11.58 1.89
C GLY A 214 -11.39 10.72 2.08
#